data_b204affc000cc342d3219953b0f00e72
#
_entry.id   b204affc000cc342d3219953b0f00e72
#
_cell.length_a   1.000
_cell.length_b   1.000
_cell.length_c   1.000
_cell.angle_alpha   90.00
_cell.angle_beta   90.00
_cell.angle_gamma   90.00
#
_symmetry.space_group_name_H-M   'P 1'
#
loop_
_entity.id
_entity.type
_entity.pdbx_description
1 polymer ?
#
loop_
_entity_poly.entity_id
_entity_poly.type
_entity_poly.pdbx_seq_one_letter_code
_entity_poly.pdbx_strand_id
1 'polypeptide(L)'
;MTDWTLATVEPAQIPHAAESLAQAFVDDAHTAGMLPPGRTLERLRVLLRAQLLETLAAGPHAVAATEDATGDVLGVALWQAPSTGPTRWSMAKNLPAYLRMLGRRFPDAVRTSATEARHRPRVAHWYLGYLGTRPTARGRGCL
;
A
#
# COMPACT_ATOMS: atom_id res chain seq x y z
N MET A 1 14.60 12.60 20.96
CA MET A 1 15.37 11.73 20.04
C MET A 1 14.41 10.71 19.46
N THR A 2 14.32 10.64 18.16
CA THR A 2 13.45 9.67 17.48
C THR A 2 14.20 8.34 17.38
N ASP A 3 13.55 7.24 17.74
CA ASP A 3 14.12 5.89 17.70
C ASP A 3 13.85 5.20 16.34
N TRP A 4 13.63 6.00 15.31
CA TRP A 4 13.29 5.52 13.97
C TRP A 4 13.81 6.48 12.89
N THR A 5 14.09 5.92 11.73
CA THR A 5 14.58 6.65 10.55
C THR A 5 13.61 6.48 9.38
N LEU A 6 13.38 7.56 8.62
CA LEU A 6 12.61 7.55 7.38
C LEU A 6 13.55 7.34 6.20
N ALA A 7 13.26 6.33 5.38
CA ALA A 7 14.00 6.07 4.15
C ALA A 7 13.09 5.43 3.09
N THR A 8 13.54 5.48 1.83
CA THR A 8 12.90 4.73 0.75
C THR A 8 12.95 3.24 1.07
N VAL A 9 11.83 2.55 0.84
CA VAL A 9 11.75 1.09 1.03
C VAL A 9 12.72 0.40 0.08
N GLU A 10 13.62 -0.39 0.64
CA GLU A 10 14.52 -1.24 -0.12
C GLU A 10 13.85 -2.57 -0.52
N PRO A 11 14.30 -3.23 -1.59
CA PRO A 11 13.72 -4.50 -2.03
C PRO A 11 13.63 -5.57 -0.93
N ALA A 12 14.63 -5.65 -0.07
CA ALA A 12 14.65 -6.60 1.07
C ALA A 12 13.59 -6.28 2.13
N GLN A 13 13.16 -5.02 2.23
CA GLN A 13 12.15 -4.57 3.20
C GLN A 13 10.71 -4.76 2.71
N ILE A 14 10.49 -5.05 1.42
CA ILE A 14 9.13 -5.16 0.84
C ILE A 14 8.22 -6.10 1.63
N PRO A 15 8.63 -7.32 2.04
CA PRO A 15 7.78 -8.20 2.85
C PRO A 15 7.38 -7.58 4.19
N HIS A 16 8.31 -6.93 4.86
CA HIS A 16 8.07 -6.27 6.16
C HIS A 16 7.19 -5.02 6.02
N ALA A 17 7.39 -4.23 4.97
CA ALA A 17 6.57 -3.08 4.64
C ALA A 17 5.11 -3.50 4.31
N ALA A 18 4.95 -4.56 3.52
CA ALA A 18 3.63 -5.13 3.21
C ALA A 18 2.93 -5.65 4.47
N GLU A 19 3.66 -6.30 5.38
CA GLU A 19 3.12 -6.77 6.66
C GLU A 19 2.66 -5.61 7.54
N SER A 20 3.48 -4.55 7.67
CA SER A 20 3.12 -3.37 8.47
C SER A 20 1.87 -2.67 7.95
N LEU A 21 1.75 -2.51 6.62
CA LEU A 21 0.55 -1.97 6.00
C LEU A 21 -0.65 -2.90 6.18
N ALA A 22 -0.49 -4.20 6.01
CA ALA A 22 -1.57 -5.17 6.17
C ALA A 22 -2.15 -5.14 7.59
N GLN A 23 -1.29 -5.07 8.61
CA GLN A 23 -1.72 -4.91 10.00
C GLN A 23 -2.39 -3.56 10.27
N ALA A 24 -1.97 -2.50 9.58
CA ALA A 24 -2.58 -1.18 9.72
C ALA A 24 -4.01 -1.14 9.16
N PHE A 25 -4.27 -1.88 8.09
CA PHE A 25 -5.55 -1.84 7.35
C PHE A 25 -6.48 -3.03 7.61
N VAL A 26 -6.09 -4.02 8.41
CA VAL A 26 -6.88 -5.24 8.63
C VAL A 26 -8.28 -4.96 9.19
N ASP A 27 -8.40 -3.93 10.02
CA ASP A 27 -9.67 -3.51 10.65
C ASP A 27 -10.29 -2.27 9.96
N ASP A 28 -9.74 -1.83 8.82
CA ASP A 28 -10.27 -0.68 8.10
C ASP A 28 -11.56 -1.02 7.36
N ALA A 29 -12.59 -0.21 7.57
CA ALA A 29 -13.93 -0.45 7.01
C ALA A 29 -13.97 -0.41 5.48
N HIS A 30 -13.18 0.49 4.85
CA HIS A 30 -13.08 0.58 3.39
C HIS A 30 -12.44 -0.69 2.82
N THR A 31 -11.34 -1.12 3.42
CA THR A 31 -10.64 -2.36 3.07
C THR A 31 -11.54 -3.59 3.24
N ALA A 32 -12.26 -3.68 4.36
CA ALA A 32 -13.22 -4.76 4.60
C ALA A 32 -14.35 -4.79 3.55
N GLY A 33 -14.76 -3.63 3.06
CA GLY A 33 -15.76 -3.51 1.99
C GLY A 33 -15.25 -3.99 0.61
N MET A 34 -13.95 -3.89 0.34
CA MET A 34 -13.36 -4.27 -0.94
C MET A 34 -12.96 -5.75 -1.01
N LEU A 35 -12.62 -6.37 0.11
CA LEU A 35 -12.12 -7.74 0.13
C LEU A 35 -13.25 -8.75 0.37
N PRO A 36 -13.14 -9.97 -0.20
CA PRO A 36 -14.01 -11.07 0.19
C PRO A 36 -13.85 -11.38 1.69
N PRO A 37 -14.89 -11.85 2.38
CA PRO A 37 -14.81 -12.21 3.78
C PRO A 37 -13.79 -13.35 4.01
N GLY A 38 -13.12 -13.30 5.14
CA GLY A 38 -12.11 -14.27 5.55
C GLY A 38 -10.72 -14.03 4.96
N ARG A 39 -9.71 -14.45 5.69
CA ARG A 39 -8.29 -14.31 5.33
C ARG A 39 -7.86 -12.88 4.98
N THR A 40 -8.46 -11.88 5.63
CA THR A 40 -8.25 -10.45 5.31
C THR A 40 -6.76 -10.08 5.37
N LEU A 41 -6.07 -10.48 6.42
CA LEU A 41 -4.64 -10.17 6.59
C LEU A 41 -3.77 -10.80 5.49
N GLU A 42 -3.99 -12.06 5.14
CA GLU A 42 -3.27 -12.73 4.04
C GLU A 42 -3.52 -12.02 2.70
N ARG A 43 -4.79 -11.71 2.42
CA ARG A 43 -5.17 -11.00 1.20
C ARG A 43 -4.51 -9.63 1.12
N LEU A 44 -4.49 -8.89 2.22
CA LEU A 44 -3.83 -7.60 2.31
C LEU A 44 -2.33 -7.68 2.10
N ARG A 45 -1.65 -8.67 2.69
CA ARG A 45 -0.21 -8.88 2.46
C ARG A 45 0.13 -9.01 0.98
N VAL A 46 -0.64 -9.80 0.24
CA VAL A 46 -0.41 -10.00 -1.19
C VAL A 46 -0.73 -8.73 -1.99
N LEU A 47 -1.87 -8.08 -1.70
CA LEU A 47 -2.27 -6.85 -2.37
C LEU A 47 -1.24 -5.73 -2.16
N LEU A 48 -0.87 -5.49 -0.91
CA LEU A 48 0.04 -4.40 -0.56
C LEU A 48 1.46 -4.64 -1.02
N ARG A 49 1.90 -5.91 -1.07
CA ARG A 49 3.15 -6.27 -1.71
C ARG A 49 3.15 -5.93 -3.21
N ALA A 50 2.08 -6.23 -3.92
CA ALA A 50 1.94 -5.87 -5.33
C ALA A 50 1.97 -4.35 -5.52
N GLN A 51 1.26 -3.59 -4.67
CA GLN A 51 1.26 -2.13 -4.69
C GLN A 51 2.64 -1.53 -4.41
N LEU A 52 3.39 -2.09 -3.46
CA LEU A 52 4.77 -1.70 -3.17
C LEU A 52 5.67 -1.90 -4.38
N LEU A 53 5.59 -3.07 -5.02
CA LEU A 53 6.38 -3.37 -6.21
C LEU A 53 6.05 -2.42 -7.36
N GLU A 54 4.78 -2.12 -7.60
CA GLU A 54 4.36 -1.16 -8.62
C GLU A 54 4.87 0.26 -8.31
N THR A 55 4.75 0.69 -7.06
CA THR A 55 5.18 2.01 -6.61
C THR A 55 6.70 2.17 -6.78
N LEU A 56 7.48 1.18 -6.38
CA LEU A 56 8.94 1.20 -6.50
C LEU A 56 9.43 1.06 -7.94
N ALA A 57 8.67 0.38 -8.79
CA ALA A 57 8.97 0.32 -10.23
C ALA A 57 8.77 1.68 -10.94
N ALA A 58 7.88 2.52 -10.42
CA ALA A 58 7.66 3.88 -10.92
C ALA A 58 8.70 4.90 -10.40
N GLY A 59 9.39 4.58 -9.30
CA GLY A 59 10.40 5.45 -8.68
C GLY A 59 10.50 5.24 -7.17
N PRO A 60 11.34 6.01 -6.45
CA PRO A 60 11.56 5.86 -5.00
C PRO A 60 10.39 6.48 -4.20
N HIS A 61 9.17 6.05 -4.47
CA HIS A 61 7.95 6.67 -3.97
C HIS A 61 7.30 5.91 -2.81
N ALA A 62 7.93 4.83 -2.32
CA ALA A 62 7.58 4.14 -1.10
C ALA A 62 8.57 4.51 0.00
N VAL A 63 8.07 5.06 1.10
CA VAL A 63 8.88 5.48 2.24
C VAL A 63 8.45 4.70 3.47
N ALA A 64 9.41 4.19 4.22
CA ALA A 64 9.18 3.48 5.47
C ALA A 64 9.82 4.21 6.66
N ALA A 65 9.13 4.18 7.78
CA ALA A 65 9.70 4.46 9.09
C ALA A 65 10.23 3.13 9.65
N THR A 66 11.53 3.05 9.87
CA THR A 66 12.21 1.85 10.37
C THR A 66 12.79 2.11 11.75
N GLU A 67 12.56 1.23 12.70
CA GLU A 67 13.10 1.33 14.05
C GLU A 67 14.61 1.10 14.04
N ASP A 68 15.37 2.02 14.60
CA ASP A 68 16.83 2.02 14.52
C ASP A 68 17.46 0.83 15.27
N ALA A 69 16.83 0.41 16.36
CA ALA A 69 17.34 -0.68 17.20
C ALA A 69 17.13 -2.08 16.63
N THR A 70 15.99 -2.30 15.95
CA THR A 70 15.56 -3.64 15.51
C THR A 70 15.54 -3.80 14.00
N GLY A 71 15.48 -2.70 13.24
CA GLY A 71 15.26 -2.71 11.82
C GLY A 71 13.80 -2.98 11.42
N ASP A 72 12.88 -3.01 12.40
CA ASP A 72 11.47 -3.25 12.14
C ASP A 72 10.81 -2.09 11.39
N VAL A 73 10.02 -2.41 10.38
CA VAL A 73 9.22 -1.42 9.67
C VAL A 73 7.99 -1.07 10.52
N LEU A 74 7.94 0.15 11.01
CA LEU A 74 6.90 0.67 11.89
C LEU A 74 5.69 1.19 11.12
N GLY A 75 5.95 1.83 9.99
CA GLY A 75 4.92 2.39 9.13
C GLY A 75 5.43 2.64 7.73
N VAL A 76 4.51 2.80 6.78
CA VAL A 76 4.82 2.96 5.36
C VAL A 76 3.89 3.94 4.71
N ALA A 77 4.43 4.78 3.83
CA ALA A 77 3.70 5.67 2.94
C ALA A 77 3.99 5.31 1.49
N LEU A 78 2.95 5.12 0.68
CA LEU A 78 3.05 4.91 -0.76
C LEU A 78 2.55 6.13 -1.51
N TRP A 79 3.43 6.75 -2.27
CA TRP A 79 3.14 7.94 -3.07
C TRP A 79 3.08 7.62 -4.56
N GLN A 80 2.19 8.29 -5.24
CA GLN A 80 2.12 8.33 -6.69
C GLN A 80 2.55 9.70 -7.18
N ALA A 81 3.60 9.75 -7.98
CA ALA A 81 4.10 11.00 -8.56
C ALA A 81 3.13 11.55 -9.61
N PRO A 82 3.16 12.88 -9.87
CA PRO A 82 2.39 13.48 -10.94
C PRO A 82 2.63 12.78 -12.28
N SER A 83 1.56 12.55 -13.02
CA SER A 83 1.60 11.88 -14.35
C SER A 83 2.13 10.44 -14.36
N THR A 84 2.36 9.86 -13.18
CA THR A 84 2.65 8.43 -13.05
C THR A 84 1.38 7.71 -12.59
N GLY A 85 0.97 6.73 -13.33
CA GLY A 85 -0.11 5.83 -12.95
C GLY A 85 0.29 4.40 -13.22
N PRO A 86 -0.47 3.41 -12.73
CA PRO A 86 -0.22 2.04 -13.12
C PRO A 86 -0.30 1.93 -14.64
N THR A 87 0.77 1.46 -15.25
CA THR A 87 0.78 1.21 -16.68
C THR A 87 -0.10 0.00 -16.99
N ARG A 88 -0.65 -0.07 -18.23
CA ARG A 88 -1.39 -1.27 -18.66
C ARG A 88 -0.59 -2.54 -18.48
N TRP A 89 0.73 -2.45 -18.63
CA TRP A 89 1.64 -3.56 -18.47
C TRP A 89 1.78 -3.99 -16.99
N SER A 90 1.95 -3.05 -16.07
CA SER A 90 2.02 -3.36 -14.63
C SER A 90 0.69 -3.93 -14.12
N MET A 91 -0.44 -3.40 -14.59
CA MET A 91 -1.77 -3.93 -14.28
C MET A 91 -1.94 -5.37 -14.80
N ALA A 92 -1.54 -5.63 -16.05
CA ALA A 92 -1.61 -6.97 -16.63
C ALA A 92 -0.72 -7.97 -15.91
N LYS A 93 0.49 -7.57 -15.52
CA LYS A 93 1.44 -8.38 -14.77
C LYS A 93 0.93 -8.77 -13.38
N ASN A 94 0.21 -7.87 -12.72
CA ASN A 94 -0.33 -8.07 -11.37
C ASN A 94 -1.80 -8.57 -11.37
N LEU A 95 -2.44 -8.66 -12.54
CA LEU A 95 -3.82 -9.10 -12.65
C LEU A 95 -4.11 -10.45 -11.98
N PRO A 96 -3.25 -11.48 -12.11
CA PRO A 96 -3.48 -12.75 -11.41
C PRO A 96 -3.50 -12.59 -9.89
N ALA A 97 -2.65 -11.74 -9.34
CA ALA A 97 -2.63 -11.43 -7.91
C ALA A 97 -3.92 -10.73 -7.49
N TYR A 98 -4.37 -9.73 -8.23
CA TYR A 98 -5.63 -9.03 -7.96
C TYR A 98 -6.85 -9.95 -8.05
N LEU A 99 -6.93 -10.79 -9.08
CA LEU A 99 -8.02 -11.77 -9.21
C LEU A 99 -8.04 -12.76 -8.06
N ARG A 100 -6.88 -13.25 -7.65
CA ARG A 100 -6.77 -14.19 -6.52
C ARG A 100 -7.19 -13.53 -5.20
N MET A 101 -6.87 -12.25 -5.03
CA MET A 101 -7.12 -11.49 -3.81
C MET A 101 -8.58 -11.06 -3.69
N LEU A 102 -9.11 -10.49 -4.75
CA LEU A 102 -10.42 -9.86 -4.79
C LEU A 102 -11.51 -10.85 -5.18
N GLY A 103 -11.16 -11.92 -5.90
CA GLY A 103 -12.10 -12.92 -6.33
C GLY A 103 -13.34 -12.32 -7.01
N ARG A 104 -14.52 -12.66 -6.53
CA ARG A 104 -15.79 -12.15 -7.04
C ARG A 104 -15.98 -10.63 -6.83
N ARG A 105 -15.23 -10.01 -5.95
CA ARG A 105 -15.26 -8.56 -5.70
C ARG A 105 -14.37 -7.75 -6.63
N PHE A 106 -13.64 -8.39 -7.51
CA PHE A 106 -12.78 -7.71 -8.49
C PHE A 106 -13.52 -6.65 -9.32
N PRO A 107 -14.73 -6.90 -9.89
CA PRO A 107 -15.46 -5.87 -10.63
C PRO A 107 -15.83 -4.66 -9.75
N ASP A 108 -16.20 -4.89 -8.50
CA ASP A 108 -16.56 -3.81 -7.57
C ASP A 108 -15.33 -2.97 -7.19
N ALA A 109 -14.19 -3.61 -6.96
CA ALA A 109 -12.93 -2.92 -6.71
C ALA A 109 -12.51 -2.05 -7.91
N VAL A 110 -12.66 -2.54 -9.13
CA VAL A 110 -12.40 -1.77 -10.36
C VAL A 110 -13.34 -0.56 -10.46
N ARG A 111 -14.62 -0.72 -10.16
CA ARG A 111 -15.60 0.38 -10.16
C ARG A 111 -15.24 1.43 -9.11
N THR A 112 -14.89 1.01 -7.91
CA THR A 112 -14.49 1.90 -6.80
C THR A 112 -13.26 2.70 -7.20
N SER A 113 -12.21 2.04 -7.70
CA SER A 113 -10.98 2.71 -8.18
C SER A 113 -11.25 3.68 -9.32
N ALA A 114 -12.15 3.33 -10.26
CA ALA A 114 -12.54 4.23 -11.34
C ALA A 114 -13.31 5.46 -10.82
N THR A 115 -14.15 5.29 -9.81
CA THR A 115 -14.88 6.38 -9.17
C THR A 115 -13.94 7.31 -8.43
N GLU A 116 -13.01 6.78 -7.65
CA GLU A 116 -11.98 7.55 -6.97
C GLU A 116 -11.13 8.34 -7.96
N ALA A 117 -10.71 7.72 -9.06
CA ALA A 117 -9.92 8.38 -10.11
C ALA A 117 -10.65 9.57 -10.75
N ARG A 118 -11.98 9.50 -10.88
CA ARG A 118 -12.80 10.61 -11.42
C ARG A 118 -12.86 11.83 -10.48
N HIS A 119 -12.69 11.61 -9.17
CA HIS A 119 -12.73 12.66 -8.15
C HIS A 119 -11.35 13.27 -7.87
N ARG A 120 -10.29 12.73 -8.46
CA ARG A 120 -8.94 13.30 -8.33
C ARG A 120 -8.84 14.64 -9.07
N PRO A 121 -8.01 15.57 -8.58
CA PRO A 121 -7.73 16.81 -9.29
C PRO A 121 -7.20 16.53 -10.71
N ARG A 122 -7.60 17.36 -11.67
CA ARG A 122 -7.12 17.24 -13.07
C ARG A 122 -5.73 17.82 -13.29
N VAL A 123 -5.23 18.61 -12.34
CA VAL A 123 -3.89 19.17 -12.37
C VAL A 123 -2.87 18.13 -11.93
N ALA A 124 -1.65 18.24 -12.41
CA ALA A 124 -0.54 17.39 -11.95
C ALA A 124 -0.37 17.53 -10.43
N HIS A 125 -0.42 16.43 -9.70
CA HIS A 125 -0.33 16.39 -8.24
C HIS A 125 0.29 15.10 -7.74
N TRP A 126 0.88 15.16 -6.57
CA TRP A 126 1.23 13.95 -5.80
C TRP A 126 -0.01 13.36 -5.15
N TYR A 127 -0.12 12.05 -5.19
CA TYR A 127 -1.22 11.34 -4.56
C TYR A 127 -0.68 10.36 -3.51
N LEU A 128 -1.13 10.49 -2.27
CA LEU A 128 -0.84 9.55 -1.21
C LEU A 128 -1.85 8.40 -1.30
N GLY A 129 -1.39 7.27 -1.83
CA GLY A 129 -2.26 6.10 -2.03
C GLY A 129 -2.51 5.31 -0.75
N TYR A 130 -1.44 5.10 0.03
CA TYR A 130 -1.50 4.38 1.29
C TYR A 130 -0.63 5.06 2.33
N LEU A 131 -1.15 5.15 3.54
CA LEU A 131 -0.41 5.58 4.72
C LEU A 131 -0.86 4.71 5.89
N GLY A 132 0.03 3.93 6.45
CA GLY A 132 -0.31 3.03 7.54
C GLY A 132 0.83 2.82 8.51
N THR A 133 0.50 2.88 9.80
CA THR A 133 1.40 2.56 10.91
C THR A 133 0.89 1.29 11.59
N ARG A 134 1.78 0.32 11.81
CA ARG A 134 1.42 -0.92 12.53
C ARG A 134 0.85 -0.60 13.91
N PRO A 135 -0.11 -1.39 14.42
CA PRO A 135 -0.80 -1.09 15.68
C PRO A 135 0.15 -0.85 16.85
N THR A 136 1.24 -1.61 16.94
CA THR A 136 2.24 -1.52 18.02
C THR A 136 3.10 -0.27 17.98
N ALA A 137 3.11 0.46 16.86
CA ALA A 137 3.88 1.68 16.66
C ALA A 137 3.02 2.96 16.63
N ARG A 138 1.71 2.82 16.80
CA ARG A 138 0.81 3.98 16.83
C ARG A 138 1.13 4.89 18.02
N GLY A 139 0.97 6.20 17.81
CA GLY A 139 1.25 7.21 18.83
C GLY A 139 2.72 7.58 18.99
N ARG A 140 3.64 6.94 18.24
CA ARG A 140 5.08 7.25 18.27
C ARG A 140 5.47 8.40 17.33
N GLY A 141 4.54 8.92 16.54
CA GLY A 141 4.78 10.04 15.63
C GLY A 141 5.73 9.73 14.47
N CYS A 142 5.80 8.46 14.03
CA CYS A 142 6.68 8.03 12.95
C CYS A 142 6.08 8.26 11.54
N LEU A 143 4.76 8.47 11.44
CA LEU A 143 4.05 8.86 10.20
C LEU A 143 2.82 9.69 10.56
#